data_a1f560f8f04b09c1542ba078ee255f68
#
_entry.id   a1f560f8f04b09c1542ba078ee255f68
#
_cell.length_a   1.000
_cell.length_b   1.000
_cell.length_c   1.000
_cell.angle_alpha   90.00
_cell.angle_beta   90.00
_cell.angle_gamma   90.00
#
_symmetry.space_group_name_H-M   'P 1'
#
loop_
_entity.id
_entity.type
_entity.pdbx_description
1 polymer ?
#
loop_
_entity_poly.entity_id
_entity_poly.type
_entity_poly.pdbx_seq_one_letter_code
_entity_poly.pdbx_strand_id
1 'polypeptide(L)'
;MGINMDLDHVYFSNIKKFDGKKIRRLKVAEIGQISGRAGRYLNDGSFGITGDCDEINPDEIEFLENHNFPEIQSIFWRNSNLNFNNQETLLRSLDEKPKKEWLRRVGECEDEKVLKYFLKEDKNNISNDNEVLKILWECCQIPDFVKKTYGHHLEVVSRVFNFLTI
;
A
#
# COMPACT_ATOMS: atom_id res chain seq x y z
N MET A 1 -6.58 -0.31 11.42
CA MET A 1 -7.80 -0.61 12.18
C MET A 1 -8.54 0.71 12.41
N GLY A 2 -9.77 0.89 11.93
CA GLY A 2 -10.56 2.10 12.17
C GLY A 2 -11.30 1.98 13.51
N ILE A 3 -11.15 2.98 14.38
CA ILE A 3 -11.94 3.05 15.59
C ILE A 3 -13.37 3.41 15.19
N ASN A 4 -14.34 2.65 15.69
CA ASN A 4 -15.75 2.93 15.51
C ASN A 4 -16.16 3.95 16.58
N MET A 5 -16.23 5.22 16.20
CA MET A 5 -16.67 6.30 17.10
C MET A 5 -17.96 6.89 16.55
N ASP A 6 -18.86 7.24 17.46
CA ASP A 6 -20.07 7.99 17.15
C ASP A 6 -19.73 9.47 17.26
N LEU A 7 -19.72 10.17 16.14
CA LEU A 7 -19.27 11.56 16.01
C LEU A 7 -20.38 12.37 15.33
N ASP A 8 -20.70 13.53 15.87
CA ASP A 8 -21.61 14.47 15.21
C ASP A 8 -20.89 15.32 14.16
N HIS A 9 -19.61 15.59 14.41
CA HIS A 9 -18.83 16.52 13.57
C HIS A 9 -17.43 15.98 13.26
N VAL A 10 -16.96 16.19 12.03
CA VAL A 10 -15.60 15.90 11.59
C VAL A 10 -14.97 17.14 10.99
N TYR A 11 -13.82 17.57 11.53
CA TYR A 11 -13.07 18.71 11.01
C TYR A 11 -11.71 18.27 10.48
N PHE A 12 -11.39 18.67 9.24
CA PHE A 12 -10.08 18.42 8.64
C PHE A 12 -9.12 19.53 9.06
N SER A 13 -8.04 19.16 9.73
CA SER A 13 -6.92 20.06 9.99
C SER A 13 -5.96 20.13 8.79
N ASN A 14 -5.98 19.12 7.93
CA ASN A 14 -5.22 19.04 6.69
C ASN A 14 -5.87 18.03 5.75
N ILE A 15 -5.90 18.35 4.47
CA ILE A 15 -6.37 17.46 3.39
C ILE A 15 -5.23 16.90 2.54
N LYS A 16 -3.99 16.95 3.05
CA LYS A 16 -2.82 16.32 2.43
C LYS A 16 -2.35 15.14 3.25
N LYS A 17 -1.84 14.11 2.58
CA LYS A 17 -1.22 12.95 3.23
C LYS A 17 0.05 12.53 2.50
N PHE A 18 0.96 11.89 3.22
CA PHE A 18 2.07 11.17 2.62
C PHE A 18 1.58 9.78 2.16
N ASP A 19 1.76 9.45 0.88
CA ASP A 19 1.28 8.21 0.28
C ASP A 19 2.35 7.09 0.22
N GLY A 20 3.45 7.29 0.94
CA GLY A 20 4.62 6.41 0.91
C GLY A 20 5.73 6.90 -0.01
N LYS A 21 5.43 7.79 -0.97
CA LYS A 21 6.40 8.35 -1.94
C LYS A 21 6.45 9.87 -1.89
N LYS A 22 5.29 10.52 -1.82
CA LYS A 22 5.16 11.98 -1.81
C LYS A 22 3.98 12.44 -0.99
N ILE A 23 4.01 13.70 -0.59
CA ILE A 23 2.85 14.37 -0.03
C ILE A 23 1.90 14.69 -1.19
N ARG A 24 0.64 14.29 -1.05
CA ARG A 24 -0.42 14.60 -2.01
C ARG A 24 -1.72 14.97 -1.31
N ARG A 25 -2.59 15.66 -2.02
CA ARG A 25 -3.95 15.94 -1.58
C ARG A 25 -4.77 14.64 -1.46
N LEU A 26 -5.67 14.58 -0.51
CA LEU A 26 -6.67 13.51 -0.40
C LEU A 26 -7.57 13.53 -1.65
N LYS A 27 -7.92 12.36 -2.13
CA LYS A 27 -8.95 12.21 -3.16
C LYS A 27 -10.33 12.42 -2.54
N VAL A 28 -11.32 12.83 -3.34
CA VAL A 28 -12.72 13.03 -2.88
C VAL A 28 -13.25 11.79 -2.13
N ALA A 29 -13.00 10.60 -2.64
CA ALA A 29 -13.38 9.36 -1.95
C ALA A 29 -12.70 9.17 -0.59
N GLU A 30 -11.45 9.64 -0.42
CA GLU A 30 -10.75 9.58 0.87
C GLU A 30 -11.31 10.61 1.86
N ILE A 31 -11.64 11.81 1.37
CA ILE A 31 -12.35 12.81 2.16
C ILE A 31 -13.71 12.25 2.58
N GLY A 32 -14.46 11.63 1.67
CA GLY A 32 -15.75 10.99 1.95
C GLY A 32 -15.67 9.87 2.99
N GLN A 33 -14.63 9.06 2.96
CA GLN A 33 -14.40 8.03 3.99
C GLN A 33 -14.14 8.60 5.40
N ILE A 34 -13.56 9.79 5.46
CA ILE A 34 -13.26 10.47 6.73
C ILE A 34 -14.50 11.25 7.19
N SER A 35 -15.11 12.07 6.32
CA SER A 35 -16.32 12.84 6.62
C SER A 35 -17.51 11.96 6.95
N GLY A 36 -17.66 10.82 6.27
CA GLY A 36 -18.72 9.82 6.53
C GLY A 36 -18.62 9.11 7.89
N ARG A 37 -17.71 9.55 8.77
CA ARG A 37 -17.70 9.17 10.19
C ARG A 37 -18.51 10.12 11.05
N ALA A 38 -18.87 11.30 10.51
CA ALA A 38 -19.83 12.20 11.13
C ALA A 38 -21.24 11.72 10.82
N GLY A 39 -22.08 11.67 11.84
CA GLY A 39 -23.43 11.12 11.74
C GLY A 39 -23.44 9.62 11.52
N ARG A 40 -24.15 8.89 12.34
CA ARG A 40 -24.28 7.45 12.23
C ARG A 40 -25.73 7.02 12.31
N TYR A 41 -26.06 5.98 11.55
CA TYR A 41 -27.37 5.40 11.43
C TYR A 41 -28.42 6.40 10.93
N LEU A 42 -29.22 6.97 11.82
CA LEU A 42 -30.29 7.91 11.51
C LEU A 42 -29.97 9.36 11.90
N ASN A 43 -28.75 9.62 12.38
CA ASN A 43 -28.33 10.96 12.80
C ASN A 43 -27.52 11.63 11.69
N ASP A 44 -27.90 12.85 11.34
CA ASP A 44 -27.14 13.70 10.46
C ASP A 44 -25.84 14.14 11.14
N GLY A 45 -24.75 14.13 10.37
CA GLY A 45 -23.46 14.64 10.79
C GLY A 45 -23.02 15.81 9.94
N SER A 46 -22.04 16.55 10.42
CA SER A 46 -21.43 17.62 9.62
C SER A 46 -19.93 17.43 9.49
N PHE A 47 -19.38 17.95 8.41
CA PHE A 47 -17.93 18.02 8.24
C PHE A 47 -17.52 19.44 7.83
N GLY A 48 -16.25 19.77 8.10
CA GLY A 48 -15.69 21.07 7.78
C GLY A 48 -14.17 21.05 7.78
N ILE A 49 -13.59 22.22 7.64
CA ILE A 49 -12.14 22.45 7.70
C ILE A 49 -11.80 23.41 8.84
N THR A 50 -10.59 23.28 9.40
CA THR A 50 -10.03 24.30 10.31
C THR A 50 -9.42 25.45 9.52
N GLY A 51 -9.18 26.58 10.17
CA GLY A 51 -8.70 27.81 9.50
C GLY A 51 -7.36 27.69 8.76
N ASP A 52 -6.52 26.73 9.15
CA ASP A 52 -5.22 26.49 8.51
C ASP A 52 -5.25 25.37 7.43
N CYS A 53 -6.41 24.78 7.19
CA CYS A 53 -6.58 23.73 6.20
C CYS A 53 -6.82 24.33 4.81
N ASP A 54 -6.26 23.70 3.78
CA ASP A 54 -6.61 24.04 2.39
C ASP A 54 -8.12 23.85 2.17
N GLU A 55 -8.71 24.70 1.36
CA GLU A 55 -10.14 24.64 1.04
C GLU A 55 -10.51 23.34 0.28
N ILE A 56 -11.69 22.84 0.59
CA ILE A 56 -12.36 21.80 -0.21
C ILE A 56 -13.17 22.52 -1.28
N ASN A 57 -13.00 22.12 -2.55
CA ASN A 57 -13.70 22.73 -3.66
C ASN A 57 -15.22 22.55 -3.49
N PRO A 58 -16.07 23.56 -3.78
CA PRO A 58 -17.53 23.44 -3.72
C PRO A 58 -18.09 22.23 -4.48
N ASP A 59 -17.57 21.94 -5.68
CA ASP A 59 -17.99 20.76 -6.45
C ASP A 59 -17.68 19.44 -5.72
N GLU A 60 -16.53 19.39 -5.00
CA GLU A 60 -16.18 18.22 -4.20
C GLU A 60 -17.11 18.09 -2.99
N ILE A 61 -17.54 19.20 -2.37
CA ILE A 61 -18.50 19.19 -1.27
C ILE A 61 -19.83 18.64 -1.75
N GLU A 62 -20.33 19.09 -2.91
CA GLU A 62 -21.55 18.57 -3.52
C GLU A 62 -21.47 17.06 -3.80
N PHE A 63 -20.33 16.57 -4.33
CA PHE A 63 -20.10 15.13 -4.53
C PHE A 63 -20.13 14.35 -3.20
N LEU A 64 -19.57 14.92 -2.13
CA LEU A 64 -19.53 14.29 -0.80
C LEU A 64 -20.93 14.20 -0.18
N GLU A 65 -21.70 15.31 -0.21
CA GLU A 65 -23.03 15.39 0.35
C GLU A 65 -24.05 14.51 -0.39
N ASN A 66 -23.93 14.43 -1.71
CA ASN A 66 -24.79 13.59 -2.54
C ASN A 66 -24.30 12.16 -2.69
N HIS A 67 -23.21 11.77 -2.05
CA HIS A 67 -22.57 10.45 -2.19
C HIS A 67 -22.27 10.05 -3.64
N ASN A 68 -22.02 11.04 -4.49
CA ASN A 68 -21.75 10.86 -5.91
C ASN A 68 -20.25 10.70 -6.17
N PHE A 69 -19.71 9.52 -5.83
CA PHE A 69 -18.29 9.25 -6.02
C PHE A 69 -17.99 8.75 -7.42
N PRO A 70 -16.83 9.14 -8.01
CA PRO A 70 -16.42 8.65 -9.32
C PRO A 70 -16.27 7.12 -9.32
N GLU A 71 -16.70 6.49 -10.37
CA GLU A 71 -16.59 5.05 -10.55
C GLU A 71 -15.13 4.58 -10.55
N ILE A 72 -14.89 3.42 -9.95
CA ILE A 72 -13.59 2.77 -9.96
C ILE A 72 -13.38 2.15 -11.35
N GLN A 73 -12.51 2.75 -12.16
CA GLN A 73 -12.19 2.27 -13.49
C GLN A 73 -11.24 1.07 -13.52
N SER A 74 -10.39 0.93 -12.50
CA SER A 74 -9.45 -0.17 -12.42
C SER A 74 -9.03 -0.45 -10.97
N ILE A 75 -8.74 -1.72 -10.68
CA ILE A 75 -8.21 -2.17 -9.41
C ILE A 75 -6.77 -2.63 -9.61
N PHE A 76 -5.87 -2.21 -8.74
CA PHE A 76 -4.50 -2.71 -8.74
C PHE A 76 -4.46 -4.17 -8.28
N TRP A 77 -3.75 -4.98 -9.04
CA TRP A 77 -3.64 -6.41 -8.83
C TRP A 77 -2.17 -6.84 -8.84
N ARG A 78 -1.85 -7.84 -8.04
CA ARG A 78 -0.56 -8.52 -8.02
C ARG A 78 -0.81 -10.01 -7.94
N ASN A 79 -0.02 -10.80 -8.65
CA ASN A 79 -0.11 -12.24 -8.55
C ASN A 79 0.31 -12.70 -7.15
N SER A 80 -0.56 -13.44 -6.48
CA SER A 80 -0.28 -14.09 -5.19
C SER A 80 0.10 -15.56 -5.33
N ASN A 81 -0.14 -16.15 -6.50
CA ASN A 81 0.21 -17.55 -6.77
C ASN A 81 1.64 -17.62 -7.34
N LEU A 82 2.62 -17.50 -6.46
CA LEU A 82 4.02 -17.44 -6.83
C LEU A 82 4.62 -18.84 -7.00
N ASN A 83 5.53 -18.95 -7.98
CA ASN A 83 6.22 -20.20 -8.28
C ASN A 83 7.67 -20.13 -7.79
N PHE A 84 7.96 -20.88 -6.73
CA PHE A 84 9.26 -20.92 -6.07
C PHE A 84 10.20 -22.01 -6.56
N ASN A 85 9.94 -22.68 -7.72
CA ASN A 85 10.80 -23.73 -8.23
C ASN A 85 12.23 -23.28 -8.49
N ASN A 86 12.41 -22.04 -8.90
CA ASN A 86 13.70 -21.37 -9.03
C ASN A 86 13.51 -19.85 -9.14
N GLN A 87 14.61 -19.11 -9.11
CA GLN A 87 14.63 -17.64 -9.23
C GLN A 87 13.85 -17.14 -10.46
N GLU A 88 14.06 -17.75 -11.63
CA GLU A 88 13.44 -17.29 -12.87
C GLU A 88 11.93 -17.45 -12.84
N THR A 89 11.43 -18.60 -12.38
CA THR A 89 9.99 -18.87 -12.28
C THR A 89 9.32 -17.99 -11.23
N LEU A 90 10.00 -17.67 -10.13
CA LEU A 90 9.52 -16.72 -9.12
C LEU A 90 9.37 -15.32 -9.71
N LEU A 91 10.41 -14.78 -10.33
CA LEU A 91 10.37 -13.44 -10.95
C LEU A 91 9.33 -13.36 -12.07
N ARG A 92 9.20 -14.41 -12.89
CA ARG A 92 8.18 -14.49 -13.94
C ARG A 92 6.77 -14.49 -13.34
N SER A 93 6.54 -15.24 -12.25
CA SER A 93 5.22 -15.28 -11.58
C SER A 93 4.89 -13.94 -10.92
N LEU A 94 5.86 -13.20 -10.39
CA LEU A 94 5.68 -11.84 -9.89
C LEU A 94 5.33 -10.84 -11.01
N ASP A 95 5.86 -11.06 -12.22
CA ASP A 95 5.63 -10.19 -13.38
C ASP A 95 4.37 -10.57 -14.18
N GLU A 96 3.65 -11.58 -13.76
CA GLU A 96 2.43 -12.04 -14.44
C GLU A 96 1.40 -10.91 -14.56
N LYS A 97 0.77 -10.82 -15.75
CA LYS A 97 -0.27 -9.83 -16.01
C LYS A 97 -1.64 -10.37 -15.60
N PRO A 98 -2.52 -9.51 -15.10
CA PRO A 98 -3.89 -9.93 -14.78
C PRO A 98 -4.64 -10.33 -16.05
N LYS A 99 -5.53 -11.33 -15.92
CA LYS A 99 -6.35 -11.84 -17.04
C LYS A 99 -7.58 -10.99 -17.33
N LYS A 100 -7.97 -10.09 -16.42
CA LYS A 100 -9.17 -9.27 -16.53
C LYS A 100 -8.80 -7.83 -16.84
N GLU A 101 -9.50 -7.22 -17.80
CA GLU A 101 -9.23 -5.87 -18.32
C GLU A 101 -9.33 -4.76 -17.27
N TRP A 102 -10.21 -4.91 -16.28
CA TRP A 102 -10.38 -3.96 -15.18
C TRP A 102 -9.32 -4.11 -14.05
N LEU A 103 -8.46 -5.11 -14.14
CA LEU A 103 -7.31 -5.25 -13.26
C LEU A 103 -6.06 -4.64 -13.90
N ARG A 104 -5.31 -3.89 -13.12
CA ARG A 104 -4.01 -3.35 -13.52
C ARG A 104 -2.92 -3.92 -12.63
N ARG A 105 -1.85 -4.44 -13.24
CA ARG A 105 -0.68 -4.88 -12.48
C ARG A 105 -0.12 -3.70 -11.69
N VAL A 106 0.15 -3.93 -10.40
CA VAL A 106 0.94 -2.99 -9.59
C VAL A 106 2.35 -2.90 -10.19
N GLY A 107 2.93 -1.71 -10.22
CA GLY A 107 4.35 -1.54 -10.55
C GLY A 107 5.25 -2.26 -9.55
N GLU A 108 6.55 -2.25 -9.80
CA GLU A 108 7.53 -2.87 -8.92
C GLU A 108 7.40 -2.34 -7.48
N CYS A 109 7.15 -3.25 -6.54
CA CYS A 109 7.00 -2.97 -5.11
C CYS A 109 8.35 -3.04 -4.39
N GLU A 110 8.43 -2.52 -3.17
CA GLU A 110 9.68 -2.51 -2.39
C GLU A 110 10.18 -3.92 -2.09
N ASP A 111 9.31 -4.86 -1.73
CA ASP A 111 9.65 -6.26 -1.51
C ASP A 111 10.25 -6.93 -2.75
N GLU A 112 9.74 -6.62 -3.94
CA GLU A 112 10.28 -7.10 -5.22
C GLU A 112 11.67 -6.52 -5.51
N LYS A 113 11.92 -5.26 -5.18
CA LYS A 113 13.24 -4.63 -5.30
C LYS A 113 14.26 -5.27 -4.35
N VAL A 114 13.83 -5.51 -3.10
CA VAL A 114 14.67 -6.17 -2.08
C VAL A 114 15.00 -7.59 -2.54
N LEU A 115 14.02 -8.36 -3.02
CA LEU A 115 14.24 -9.69 -3.58
C LEU A 115 15.27 -9.66 -4.72
N LYS A 116 15.09 -8.79 -5.70
CA LYS A 116 16.01 -8.65 -6.84
C LYS A 116 17.44 -8.28 -6.41
N TYR A 117 17.55 -7.46 -5.37
CA TYR A 117 18.87 -7.14 -4.80
C TYR A 117 19.56 -8.39 -4.26
N PHE A 118 18.90 -9.19 -3.41
CA PHE A 118 19.49 -10.39 -2.84
C PHE A 118 19.78 -11.46 -3.88
N LEU A 119 18.91 -11.65 -4.87
CA LEU A 119 19.14 -12.60 -5.95
C LEU A 119 20.32 -12.20 -6.85
N LYS A 120 20.59 -10.91 -7.03
CA LYS A 120 21.75 -10.40 -7.78
C LYS A 120 23.07 -10.60 -7.01
N GLU A 121 23.02 -10.48 -5.69
CA GLU A 121 24.17 -10.67 -4.79
C GLU A 121 24.36 -12.15 -4.36
N ASP A 122 23.58 -13.07 -4.95
CA ASP A 122 23.51 -14.49 -4.54
C ASP A 122 24.87 -15.20 -4.66
N LYS A 123 25.62 -15.20 -3.55
CA LYS A 123 26.89 -15.93 -3.39
C LYS A 123 26.69 -17.37 -2.86
N ASN A 124 25.48 -17.70 -2.38
CA ASN A 124 25.21 -18.91 -1.63
C ASN A 124 24.26 -19.88 -2.38
N ASN A 125 24.03 -19.69 -3.69
CA ASN A 125 23.10 -20.48 -4.50
C ASN A 125 21.67 -20.56 -3.93
N ILE A 126 21.22 -19.51 -3.27
CA ILE A 126 19.84 -19.34 -2.74
C ILE A 126 18.81 -19.62 -3.84
N SER A 127 19.14 -19.25 -5.07
CA SER A 127 18.30 -19.38 -6.26
C SER A 127 17.95 -20.84 -6.64
N ASN A 128 18.65 -21.83 -6.08
CA ASN A 128 18.50 -23.26 -6.41
C ASN A 128 17.74 -24.05 -5.34
N ASP A 129 17.45 -23.48 -4.18
CA ASP A 129 16.70 -24.11 -3.10
C ASP A 129 15.31 -23.46 -2.94
N ASN A 130 14.27 -24.24 -3.19
CA ASN A 130 12.88 -23.76 -3.16
C ASN A 130 12.44 -23.25 -1.78
N GLU A 131 12.86 -23.90 -0.71
CA GLU A 131 12.48 -23.52 0.65
C GLU A 131 13.23 -22.28 1.08
N VAL A 132 14.53 -22.20 0.77
CA VAL A 132 15.35 -21.01 1.04
C VAL A 132 14.82 -19.81 0.25
N LEU A 133 14.40 -20.01 -1.00
CA LEU A 133 13.82 -18.96 -1.83
C LEU A 133 12.47 -18.43 -1.27
N LYS A 134 11.65 -19.31 -0.69
CA LYS A 134 10.42 -18.91 0.03
C LYS A 134 10.75 -18.06 1.26
N ILE A 135 11.68 -18.53 2.08
CA ILE A 135 12.11 -17.79 3.29
C ILE A 135 12.65 -16.42 2.90
N LEU A 136 13.47 -16.33 1.84
CA LEU A 136 13.95 -15.05 1.34
C LEU A 136 12.80 -14.12 0.93
N TRP A 137 11.81 -14.64 0.20
CA TRP A 137 10.65 -13.87 -0.21
C TRP A 137 9.86 -13.35 1.00
N GLU A 138 9.63 -14.16 2.02
CA GLU A 138 8.96 -13.75 3.25
C GLU A 138 9.74 -12.66 3.99
N CYS A 139 11.07 -12.78 4.06
CA CYS A 139 11.92 -11.74 4.64
C CYS A 139 11.84 -10.42 3.86
N CYS A 140 11.75 -10.47 2.53
CA CYS A 140 11.61 -9.28 1.68
C CYS A 140 10.31 -8.50 1.94
N GLN A 141 9.29 -9.14 2.51
CA GLN A 141 8.01 -8.50 2.85
C GLN A 141 8.05 -7.72 4.19
N ILE A 142 9.16 -7.78 4.94
CA ILE A 142 9.33 -6.98 6.15
C ILE A 142 9.30 -5.50 5.77
N PRO A 143 8.37 -4.68 6.35
CA PRO A 143 8.29 -3.28 6.01
C PRO A 143 9.49 -2.48 6.51
N ASP A 144 9.93 -1.48 5.73
CA ASP A 144 10.90 -0.51 6.20
C ASP A 144 10.24 0.50 7.15
N PHE A 145 10.22 0.18 8.44
CA PHE A 145 9.61 1.03 9.47
C PHE A 145 10.40 2.32 9.74
N VAL A 146 11.70 2.29 9.47
CA VAL A 146 12.61 3.39 9.86
C VAL A 146 12.74 4.44 8.76
N LYS A 147 12.65 4.02 7.50
CA LYS A 147 12.75 4.86 6.29
C LYS A 147 13.98 5.81 6.28
N LYS A 148 15.06 5.42 6.95
CA LYS A 148 16.29 6.22 7.01
C LYS A 148 17.11 6.09 5.74
N THR A 149 17.54 4.87 5.45
CA THR A 149 18.31 4.54 4.24
C THR A 149 17.93 3.15 3.75
N TYR A 150 17.95 2.97 2.45
CA TYR A 150 17.66 1.67 1.84
C TYR A 150 18.66 0.58 2.31
N GLY A 151 19.94 0.96 2.50
CA GLY A 151 20.97 0.05 3.00
C GLY A 151 20.69 -0.50 4.39
N HIS A 152 20.13 0.31 5.30
CA HIS A 152 19.75 -0.15 6.63
C HIS A 152 18.63 -1.19 6.57
N HIS A 153 17.64 -0.99 5.72
CA HIS A 153 16.57 -1.96 5.52
C HIS A 153 17.09 -3.29 4.99
N LEU A 154 17.97 -3.27 3.99
CA LEU A 154 18.63 -4.46 3.44
C LEU A 154 19.42 -5.22 4.49
N GLU A 155 20.10 -4.51 5.40
CA GLU A 155 20.83 -5.13 6.50
C GLU A 155 19.89 -5.88 7.46
N VAL A 156 18.74 -5.28 7.81
CA VAL A 156 17.73 -5.93 8.67
C VAL A 156 17.22 -7.20 7.99
N VAL A 157 16.81 -7.13 6.72
CA VAL A 157 16.34 -8.29 5.97
C VAL A 157 17.41 -9.37 5.90
N SER A 158 18.67 -9.02 5.64
CA SER A 158 19.81 -9.96 5.59
C SER A 158 20.00 -10.68 6.92
N ARG A 159 19.96 -9.96 8.03
CA ARG A 159 20.11 -10.55 9.37
C ARG A 159 19.01 -11.55 9.71
N VAL A 160 17.75 -11.18 9.41
CA VAL A 160 16.59 -12.07 9.62
C VAL A 160 16.71 -13.31 8.74
N PHE A 161 17.01 -13.13 7.46
CA PHE A 161 17.17 -14.23 6.52
C PHE A 161 18.28 -15.21 6.97
N ASN A 162 19.46 -14.69 7.32
CA ASN A 162 20.56 -15.51 7.82
C ASN A 162 20.19 -16.28 9.10
N PHE A 163 19.42 -15.66 10.00
CA PHE A 163 18.94 -16.32 11.22
C PHE A 163 17.98 -17.49 10.93
N LEU A 164 17.15 -17.37 9.92
CA LEU A 164 16.15 -18.38 9.56
C LEU A 164 16.70 -19.51 8.68
N THR A 165 17.90 -19.35 8.11
CA THR A 165 18.52 -20.30 7.17
C THR A 165 19.75 -21.01 7.74
N ILE A 166 20.00 -20.89 9.08
CA ILE A 166 21.08 -21.60 9.78
C ILE A 166 20.75 -23.08 9.98
#